data_5c8563363de3bac5898d63d2963438c3
#
_entry.id   5c8563363de3bac5898d63d2963438c3
#
_cell.length_a   1.000
_cell.length_b   1.000
_cell.length_c   1.000
_cell.angle_alpha   90.00
_cell.angle_beta   90.00
_cell.angle_gamma   90.00
#
_symmetry.space_group_name_H-M   'P 1'
#
loop_
_entity.id
_entity.type
_entity.pdbx_description
1 polymer ?
#
loop_
_entity_poly.entity_id
_entity_poly.type
_entity_poly.pdbx_seq_one_letter_code
_entity_poly.pdbx_strand_id
1 'polypeptide(L)'
;VMVSTIVVLLIVGRPETVTEIGDLSYSFIKVIPYLLVLILALVGMNVFLVLTIGIFAAGIVGIATGAIDLAGFAQAVYNGFCGMNEVFFLTLLCGGMSELIAKNGGIEWIIQKLGKVMKGNKSAQVGIAAMVSLCDCATANNTVAIIVAGDMAREVSHEYKVDPRRTASLLDMFSCVFQGIIPYGAQLLVASSLCNATVTNGTTISAANILGSLWYCWFLAAFGILSIFIPFADGVCRKDPWNWEYDCAESNVAAKKALLEKEAAEAQQ
;
A
#
# COMPACT_ATOMS: atom_id res chain seq x y z
N VAL A 1 3.12 -14.59 -2.68
CA VAL A 1 3.89 -13.56 -1.99
C VAL A 1 3.91 -13.86 -0.49
N MET A 2 2.77 -13.79 0.21
CA MET A 2 2.71 -13.95 1.67
C MET A 2 3.36 -15.25 2.18
N VAL A 3 3.02 -16.40 1.59
CA VAL A 3 3.62 -17.70 1.95
C VAL A 3 5.14 -17.70 1.70
N SER A 4 5.58 -17.19 0.57
CA SER A 4 7.03 -17.11 0.25
C SER A 4 7.77 -16.22 1.23
N THR A 5 7.18 -15.09 1.65
CA THR A 5 7.77 -14.21 2.67
C THR A 5 7.87 -14.91 4.03
N ILE A 6 6.81 -15.60 4.46
CA ILE A 6 6.81 -16.35 5.73
C ILE A 6 7.89 -17.44 5.70
N VAL A 7 8.02 -18.20 4.61
CA VAL A 7 9.05 -19.23 4.48
C VAL A 7 10.45 -18.63 4.59
N VAL A 8 10.72 -17.53 3.90
CA VAL A 8 12.03 -16.87 3.99
C VAL A 8 12.29 -16.34 5.39
N LEU A 9 11.32 -15.71 6.04
CA LEU A 9 11.47 -15.23 7.41
C LEU A 9 11.71 -16.36 8.42
N LEU A 10 11.11 -17.54 8.21
CA LEU A 10 11.36 -18.70 9.04
C LEU A 10 12.77 -19.30 8.84
N ILE A 11 13.36 -19.15 7.65
CA ILE A 11 14.70 -19.65 7.33
C ILE A 11 15.78 -18.66 7.73
N VAL A 12 15.64 -17.40 7.29
CA VAL A 12 16.67 -16.36 7.44
C VAL A 12 16.51 -15.59 8.76
N GLY A 13 15.29 -15.45 9.26
CA GLY A 13 14.98 -14.67 10.46
C GLY A 13 15.23 -15.40 11.79
N ARG A 14 15.87 -16.57 11.78
CA ARG A 14 16.23 -17.27 13.01
C ARG A 14 17.37 -16.52 13.69
N PRO A 15 17.21 -15.99 14.92
CA PRO A 15 18.30 -15.39 15.64
C PRO A 15 19.35 -16.46 15.99
N GLU A 16 20.62 -16.13 15.83
CA GLU A 16 21.76 -17.00 16.20
C GLU A 16 21.84 -17.21 17.71
N THR A 17 21.37 -16.25 18.48
CA THR A 17 21.28 -16.33 19.95
C THR A 17 19.82 -16.23 20.35
N VAL A 18 19.33 -17.27 21.05
CA VAL A 18 18.02 -17.23 21.70
C VAL A 18 18.15 -16.26 22.87
N THR A 19 17.64 -15.03 22.72
CA THR A 19 17.45 -14.12 23.86
C THR A 19 16.44 -14.80 24.77
N GLU A 20 16.78 -14.96 26.05
CA GLU A 20 15.82 -15.42 27.03
C GLU A 20 14.61 -14.49 26.96
N ILE A 21 13.49 -15.05 26.50
CA ILE A 21 12.23 -14.34 26.46
C ILE A 21 11.82 -14.22 27.94
N GLY A 22 11.96 -13.00 28.49
CA GLY A 22 11.48 -12.70 29.83
C GLY A 22 10.03 -13.07 30.00
N ASP A 23 9.50 -12.98 31.23
CA ASP A 23 8.14 -13.36 31.57
C ASP A 23 7.10 -12.95 30.51
N LEU A 24 6.54 -13.93 29.81
CA LEU A 24 5.49 -13.77 28.80
C LEU A 24 4.10 -13.51 29.44
N SER A 25 4.06 -12.91 30.63
CA SER A 25 2.80 -12.52 31.26
C SER A 25 2.16 -11.39 30.43
N TYR A 26 1.08 -11.72 29.74
CA TYR A 26 0.30 -10.74 29.00
C TYR A 26 -1.08 -10.53 29.62
N SER A 27 -1.60 -9.32 29.50
CA SER A 27 -2.94 -8.97 29.93
C SER A 27 -3.83 -8.76 28.71
N PHE A 28 -4.85 -9.58 28.54
CA PHE A 28 -5.82 -9.44 27.45
C PHE A 28 -6.49 -8.05 27.43
N ILE A 29 -6.67 -7.43 28.59
CA ILE A 29 -7.27 -6.09 28.71
C ILE A 29 -6.46 -5.06 27.90
N LYS A 30 -5.11 -5.18 27.90
CA LYS A 30 -4.24 -4.26 27.17
C LYS A 30 -4.28 -4.47 25.63
N VAL A 31 -4.82 -5.58 25.17
CA VAL A 31 -4.99 -5.89 23.74
C VAL A 31 -6.31 -5.33 23.19
N ILE A 32 -7.30 -5.07 24.05
CA ILE A 32 -8.63 -4.60 23.63
C ILE A 32 -8.59 -3.35 22.74
N PRO A 33 -7.81 -2.28 23.02
CA PRO A 33 -7.75 -1.12 22.14
C PRO A 33 -7.31 -1.44 20.72
N TYR A 34 -6.38 -2.38 20.55
CA TYR A 34 -5.90 -2.79 19.22
C TYR A 34 -6.98 -3.55 18.44
N LEU A 35 -7.69 -4.46 19.10
CA LEU A 35 -8.82 -5.17 18.50
C LEU A 35 -9.96 -4.21 18.13
N LEU A 36 -10.24 -3.21 18.98
CA LEU A 36 -11.23 -2.19 18.71
C LEU A 36 -10.88 -1.41 17.44
N VAL A 37 -9.65 -0.91 17.32
CA VAL A 37 -9.17 -0.20 16.13
C VAL A 37 -9.29 -1.06 14.89
N LEU A 38 -8.89 -2.34 14.97
CA LEU A 38 -8.99 -3.27 13.85
C LEU A 38 -10.44 -3.48 13.42
N ILE A 39 -11.36 -3.71 14.35
CA ILE A 39 -12.79 -3.92 14.05
C ILE A 39 -13.39 -2.66 13.42
N LEU A 40 -13.13 -1.47 13.98
CA LEU A 40 -13.65 -0.21 13.45
C LEU A 40 -13.10 0.08 12.04
N ALA A 41 -11.83 -0.25 11.77
CA ALA A 41 -11.24 -0.12 10.45
C ALA A 41 -11.89 -1.09 9.44
N LEU A 42 -12.16 -2.33 9.83
CA LEU A 42 -12.84 -3.32 8.98
C LEU A 42 -14.29 -2.95 8.68
N VAL A 43 -14.98 -2.26 9.58
CA VAL A 43 -16.33 -1.70 9.36
C VAL A 43 -16.31 -0.54 8.35
N GLY A 44 -15.12 -0.01 8.02
CA GLY A 44 -14.97 1.06 7.02
C GLY A 44 -15.18 2.46 7.60
N MET A 45 -14.99 2.65 8.91
CA MET A 45 -15.07 3.97 9.53
C MET A 45 -13.91 4.88 9.08
N ASN A 46 -14.13 6.20 9.17
CA ASN A 46 -13.09 7.17 8.84
C ASN A 46 -11.82 6.96 9.70
N VAL A 47 -10.66 6.91 9.05
CA VAL A 47 -9.37 6.58 9.67
C VAL A 47 -9.03 7.50 10.85
N PHE A 48 -9.27 8.82 10.71
CA PHE A 48 -9.02 9.78 11.80
C PHE A 48 -9.86 9.49 13.04
N LEU A 49 -11.12 9.13 12.82
CA LEU A 49 -12.03 8.77 13.91
C LEU A 49 -11.60 7.47 14.58
N VAL A 50 -11.23 6.45 13.81
CA VAL A 50 -10.74 5.16 14.31
C VAL A 50 -9.49 5.35 15.16
N LEU A 51 -8.51 6.12 14.68
CA LEU A 51 -7.27 6.39 15.41
C LEU A 51 -7.54 7.19 16.69
N THR A 52 -8.41 8.20 16.62
CA THR A 52 -8.80 9.01 17.80
C THR A 52 -9.45 8.15 18.87
N ILE A 53 -10.41 7.32 18.51
CA ILE A 53 -11.05 6.37 19.43
C ILE A 53 -10.01 5.41 20.01
N GLY A 54 -9.07 4.93 19.18
CA GLY A 54 -7.98 4.05 19.62
C GLY A 54 -7.08 4.67 20.68
N ILE A 55 -6.69 5.94 20.51
CA ILE A 55 -5.87 6.68 21.47
C ILE A 55 -6.60 6.81 22.81
N PHE A 56 -7.88 7.22 22.79
CA PHE A 56 -8.67 7.34 24.03
C PHE A 56 -8.92 5.99 24.70
N ALA A 57 -9.24 4.95 23.91
CA ALA A 57 -9.42 3.60 24.43
C ALA A 57 -8.15 3.07 25.09
N ALA A 58 -6.99 3.27 24.47
CA ALA A 58 -5.70 2.89 25.05
C ALA A 58 -5.39 3.66 26.33
N GLY A 59 -5.70 4.96 26.36
CA GLY A 59 -5.56 5.79 27.57
C GLY A 59 -6.45 5.31 28.72
N ILE A 60 -7.72 5.05 28.45
CA ILE A 60 -8.68 4.55 29.45
C ILE A 60 -8.21 3.20 30.01
N VAL A 61 -7.82 2.27 29.16
CA VAL A 61 -7.32 0.95 29.58
C VAL A 61 -6.02 1.09 30.37
N GLY A 62 -5.09 1.96 29.93
CA GLY A 62 -3.85 2.22 30.63
C GLY A 62 -4.04 2.76 32.04
N ILE A 63 -4.96 3.72 32.22
CA ILE A 63 -5.32 4.30 33.53
C ILE A 63 -6.06 3.30 34.37
N ALA A 64 -7.04 2.58 33.81
CA ALA A 64 -7.83 1.58 34.57
C ALA A 64 -6.99 0.40 35.08
N THR A 65 -5.93 0.03 34.31
CA THR A 65 -4.99 -1.03 34.74
C THR A 65 -3.87 -0.51 35.65
N GLY A 66 -3.84 0.79 35.96
CA GLY A 66 -2.78 1.40 36.77
C GLY A 66 -1.41 1.44 36.10
N ALA A 67 -1.36 1.20 34.78
CA ALA A 67 -0.10 1.21 34.03
C ALA A 67 0.43 2.63 33.80
N ILE A 68 -0.47 3.61 33.67
CA ILE A 68 -0.18 5.04 33.52
C ILE A 68 -1.18 5.86 34.29
N ASP A 69 -0.79 7.03 34.75
CA ASP A 69 -1.68 8.06 35.27
C ASP A 69 -2.11 9.03 34.16
N LEU A 70 -3.02 9.96 34.50
CA LEU A 70 -3.51 10.95 33.53
C LEU A 70 -2.39 11.85 32.98
N ALA A 71 -1.44 12.23 33.83
CA ALA A 71 -0.28 13.03 33.39
C ALA A 71 0.65 12.21 32.46
N GLY A 72 0.89 10.95 32.81
CA GLY A 72 1.63 10.01 31.98
C GLY A 72 0.96 9.76 30.61
N PHE A 73 -0.36 9.68 30.59
CA PHE A 73 -1.09 9.59 29.30
C PHE A 73 -0.87 10.84 28.44
N ALA A 74 -1.02 12.04 29.02
CA ALA A 74 -0.76 13.28 28.29
C ALA A 74 0.68 13.36 27.77
N GLN A 75 1.65 12.96 28.60
CA GLN A 75 3.06 12.89 28.20
C GLN A 75 3.31 11.86 27.10
N ALA A 76 2.67 10.70 27.15
CA ALA A 76 2.79 9.67 26.10
C ALA A 76 2.22 10.16 24.76
N VAL A 77 1.09 10.86 24.77
CA VAL A 77 0.52 11.51 23.57
C VAL A 77 1.49 12.55 23.00
N TYR A 78 2.03 13.43 23.86
CA TYR A 78 3.02 14.43 23.44
C TYR A 78 4.28 13.79 22.83
N ASN A 79 4.83 12.77 23.49
CA ASN A 79 6.00 12.05 22.99
C ASN A 79 5.72 11.35 21.66
N GLY A 80 4.51 10.79 21.49
CA GLY A 80 4.07 10.20 20.23
C GLY A 80 4.07 11.23 19.08
N PHE A 81 3.54 12.43 19.31
CA PHE A 81 3.59 13.52 18.32
C PHE A 81 5.03 13.96 18.02
N CYS A 82 5.85 14.14 19.06
CA CYS A 82 7.26 14.52 18.88
C CYS A 82 8.04 13.46 18.08
N GLY A 83 7.77 12.17 18.29
CA GLY A 83 8.40 11.07 17.56
C GLY A 83 8.04 11.05 16.07
N MET A 84 6.94 11.72 15.68
CA MET A 84 6.49 11.80 14.27
C MET A 84 6.94 13.08 13.56
N ASN A 85 7.62 14.01 14.23
CA ASN A 85 7.98 15.31 13.65
C ASN A 85 8.83 15.19 12.38
N GLU A 86 9.85 14.33 12.38
CA GLU A 86 10.69 14.13 11.20
C GLU A 86 9.87 13.62 10.00
N VAL A 87 9.01 12.62 10.23
CA VAL A 87 8.15 12.06 9.19
C VAL A 87 7.17 13.10 8.68
N PHE A 88 6.58 13.91 9.58
CA PHE A 88 5.65 14.98 9.23
C PHE A 88 6.31 16.04 8.33
N PHE A 89 7.45 16.57 8.74
CA PHE A 89 8.16 17.60 7.96
C PHE A 89 8.67 17.05 6.63
N LEU A 90 9.18 15.83 6.61
CA LEU A 90 9.63 15.21 5.36
C LEU A 90 8.46 15.00 4.40
N THR A 91 7.33 14.48 4.88
CA THR A 91 6.13 14.27 4.04
C THR A 91 5.60 15.60 3.51
N LEU A 92 5.61 16.65 4.32
CA LEU A 92 5.22 18.01 3.90
C LEU A 92 6.12 18.53 2.78
N LEU A 93 7.45 18.40 2.93
CA LEU A 93 8.42 18.83 1.93
C LEU A 93 8.33 18.01 0.63
N CYS A 94 8.21 16.69 0.75
CA CYS A 94 8.01 15.80 -0.41
C CYS A 94 6.71 16.14 -1.14
N GLY A 95 5.61 16.41 -0.42
CA GLY A 95 4.34 16.85 -1.01
C GLY A 95 4.48 18.14 -1.79
N GLY A 96 5.16 19.14 -1.20
CA GLY A 96 5.44 20.40 -1.89
C GLY A 96 6.30 20.23 -3.14
N MET A 97 7.33 19.38 -3.06
CA MET A 97 8.20 19.06 -4.20
C MET A 97 7.46 18.32 -5.31
N SER A 98 6.59 17.37 -4.94
CA SER A 98 5.71 16.66 -5.86
C SER A 98 4.81 17.60 -6.65
N GLU A 99 4.18 18.57 -5.96
CA GLU A 99 3.33 19.57 -6.58
C GLU A 99 4.11 20.46 -7.57
N LEU A 100 5.35 20.82 -7.22
CA LEU A 100 6.23 21.57 -8.13
C LEU A 100 6.59 20.75 -9.37
N ILE A 101 6.88 19.46 -9.23
CA ILE A 101 7.17 18.55 -10.36
C ILE A 101 5.95 18.43 -11.26
N ALA A 102 4.76 18.24 -10.67
CA ALA A 102 3.50 18.15 -11.41
C ALA A 102 3.22 19.45 -12.18
N LYS A 103 3.25 20.61 -11.53
CA LYS A 103 2.99 21.91 -12.17
C LYS A 103 3.97 22.28 -13.28
N ASN A 104 5.18 21.77 -13.23
CA ASN A 104 6.19 22.01 -14.27
C ASN A 104 6.19 20.92 -15.37
N GLY A 105 5.19 20.09 -15.44
CA GLY A 105 5.05 19.08 -16.50
C GLY A 105 6.03 17.91 -16.40
N GLY A 106 6.66 17.72 -15.22
CA GLY A 106 7.63 16.64 -15.03
C GLY A 106 6.99 15.25 -15.10
N ILE A 107 5.77 15.14 -14.59
CA ILE A 107 5.02 13.88 -14.60
C ILE A 107 4.54 13.56 -16.02
N GLU A 108 3.98 14.53 -16.74
CA GLU A 108 3.55 14.41 -18.13
C GLU A 108 4.71 14.04 -19.04
N TRP A 109 5.92 14.58 -18.80
CA TRP A 109 7.12 14.20 -19.55
C TRP A 109 7.47 12.71 -19.37
N ILE A 110 7.44 12.19 -18.14
CA ILE A 110 7.67 10.77 -17.83
C ILE A 110 6.66 9.91 -18.59
N ILE A 111 5.39 10.25 -18.51
CA ILE A 111 4.27 9.55 -19.12
C ILE A 111 4.43 9.50 -20.65
N GLN A 112 4.72 10.63 -21.29
CA GLN A 112 4.93 10.70 -22.74
C GLN A 112 6.15 9.89 -23.20
N LYS A 113 7.21 9.82 -22.42
CA LYS A 113 8.39 9.00 -22.73
C LYS A 113 8.07 7.51 -22.65
N LEU A 114 7.33 7.10 -21.63
CA LEU A 114 6.92 5.70 -21.47
C LEU A 114 5.94 5.27 -22.57
N GLY A 115 4.98 6.13 -22.95
CA GLY A 115 4.03 5.85 -24.03
C GLY A 115 4.70 5.47 -25.35
N LYS A 116 5.85 6.07 -25.65
CA LYS A 116 6.61 5.76 -26.89
C LYS A 116 7.22 4.35 -26.92
N VAL A 117 7.37 3.70 -25.78
CA VAL A 117 7.96 2.36 -25.64
C VAL A 117 6.90 1.26 -25.70
N MET A 118 5.64 1.60 -25.47
CA MET A 118 4.53 0.66 -25.45
C MET A 118 4.13 0.27 -26.88
N LYS A 119 4.16 -1.03 -27.20
CA LYS A 119 3.86 -1.54 -28.57
C LYS A 119 2.82 -2.67 -28.58
N GLY A 120 2.28 -3.06 -27.42
CA GLY A 120 1.30 -4.14 -27.30
C GLY A 120 0.85 -4.35 -25.87
N ASN A 121 -0.12 -5.25 -25.65
CA ASN A 121 -0.77 -5.44 -24.37
C ASN A 121 0.21 -5.71 -23.20
N LYS A 122 1.19 -6.60 -23.37
CA LYS A 122 2.17 -6.90 -22.31
C LYS A 122 3.12 -5.73 -22.04
N SER A 123 3.59 -5.04 -23.10
CA SER A 123 4.46 -3.86 -22.93
C SER A 123 3.70 -2.69 -22.35
N ALA A 124 2.39 -2.57 -22.61
CA ALA A 124 1.52 -1.58 -21.98
C ALA A 124 1.38 -1.86 -20.49
N GLN A 125 1.19 -3.11 -20.07
CA GLN A 125 1.16 -3.48 -18.64
C GLN A 125 2.48 -3.14 -17.93
N VAL A 126 3.62 -3.42 -18.54
CA VAL A 126 4.94 -3.02 -18.02
C VAL A 126 5.06 -1.50 -17.94
N GLY A 127 4.58 -0.80 -18.99
CA GLY A 127 4.56 0.65 -19.04
C GLY A 127 3.71 1.27 -17.92
N ILE A 128 2.52 0.74 -17.66
CA ILE A 128 1.65 1.16 -16.55
C ILE A 128 2.36 0.95 -15.20
N ALA A 129 2.96 -0.21 -15.00
CA ALA A 129 3.72 -0.52 -13.79
C ALA A 129 4.90 0.45 -13.59
N ALA A 130 5.69 0.70 -14.64
CA ALA A 130 6.80 1.63 -14.61
C ALA A 130 6.33 3.08 -14.37
N MET A 131 5.23 3.48 -14.97
CA MET A 131 4.65 4.81 -14.83
C MET A 131 4.28 5.11 -13.37
N VAL A 132 3.46 4.26 -12.75
CA VAL A 132 3.06 4.45 -11.35
C VAL A 132 4.25 4.38 -10.40
N SER A 133 5.22 3.51 -10.67
CA SER A 133 6.46 3.41 -9.89
C SER A 133 7.27 4.69 -9.91
N LEU A 134 7.44 5.31 -11.09
CA LEU A 134 8.14 6.59 -11.23
C LEU A 134 7.37 7.75 -10.60
N CYS A 135 6.04 7.76 -10.75
CA CYS A 135 5.19 8.74 -10.06
C CYS A 135 5.33 8.61 -8.54
N ASP A 136 5.37 7.38 -8.03
CA ASP A 136 5.53 7.14 -6.59
C ASP A 136 6.93 7.54 -6.09
N CYS A 137 7.97 7.27 -6.85
CA CYS A 137 9.30 7.81 -6.56
C CYS A 137 9.33 9.35 -6.50
N ALA A 138 8.56 10.03 -7.36
CA ALA A 138 8.49 11.50 -7.38
C ALA A 138 7.64 12.07 -6.23
N THR A 139 6.57 11.36 -5.84
CA THR A 139 5.59 11.86 -4.86
C THR A 139 5.79 11.30 -3.45
N ALA A 140 6.52 10.19 -3.31
CA ALA A 140 6.67 9.42 -2.09
C ALA A 140 5.31 9.08 -1.42
N ASN A 141 4.27 8.95 -2.24
CA ASN A 141 2.90 8.69 -1.78
C ASN A 141 2.13 7.88 -2.83
N ASN A 142 1.81 6.62 -2.50
CA ASN A 142 1.13 5.71 -3.41
C ASN A 142 -0.25 6.21 -3.87
N THR A 143 -1.01 6.84 -2.99
CA THR A 143 -2.34 7.37 -3.34
C THR A 143 -2.22 8.48 -4.39
N VAL A 144 -1.30 9.41 -4.19
CA VAL A 144 -1.02 10.50 -5.15
C VAL A 144 -0.50 9.92 -6.46
N ALA A 145 0.43 8.96 -6.39
CA ALA A 145 0.99 8.30 -7.57
C ALA A 145 -0.10 7.60 -8.41
N ILE A 146 -1.05 6.89 -7.75
CA ILE A 146 -2.18 6.24 -8.44
C ILE A 146 -3.11 7.27 -9.07
N ILE A 147 -3.44 8.37 -8.37
CA ILE A 147 -4.32 9.41 -8.91
C ILE A 147 -3.68 10.07 -10.14
N VAL A 148 -2.41 10.43 -10.05
CA VAL A 148 -1.69 11.10 -11.14
C VAL A 148 -1.47 10.19 -12.34
N ALA A 149 -1.10 8.92 -12.11
CA ALA A 149 -0.91 7.95 -13.19
C ALA A 149 -2.24 7.39 -13.75
N GLY A 150 -3.34 7.54 -13.02
CA GLY A 150 -4.61 6.87 -13.27
C GLY A 150 -5.22 7.21 -14.62
N ASP A 151 -5.30 8.49 -14.97
CA ASP A 151 -5.91 8.95 -16.23
C ASP A 151 -5.14 8.41 -17.44
N MET A 152 -3.82 8.48 -17.41
CA MET A 152 -2.99 7.94 -18.50
C MET A 152 -2.99 6.42 -18.54
N ALA A 153 -3.01 5.76 -17.38
CA ALA A 153 -3.14 4.30 -17.33
C ALA A 153 -4.48 3.85 -17.93
N ARG A 154 -5.54 4.66 -17.77
CA ARG A 154 -6.84 4.43 -18.40
C ARG A 154 -6.75 4.56 -19.93
N GLU A 155 -6.11 5.60 -20.45
CA GLU A 155 -5.91 5.79 -21.89
C GLU A 155 -5.08 4.64 -22.50
N VAL A 156 -3.95 4.29 -21.89
CA VAL A 156 -3.12 3.16 -22.30
C VAL A 156 -3.90 1.84 -22.25
N SER A 157 -4.71 1.65 -21.19
CA SER A 157 -5.57 0.48 -21.01
C SER A 157 -6.57 0.35 -22.17
N HIS A 158 -7.19 1.45 -22.58
CA HIS A 158 -8.13 1.50 -23.70
C HIS A 158 -7.44 1.26 -25.05
N GLU A 159 -6.31 1.90 -25.27
CA GLU A 159 -5.54 1.79 -26.54
C GLU A 159 -5.01 0.37 -26.78
N TYR A 160 -4.40 -0.24 -25.73
CA TYR A 160 -3.76 -1.56 -25.86
C TYR A 160 -4.65 -2.72 -25.39
N LYS A 161 -5.94 -2.45 -25.10
CA LYS A 161 -6.93 -3.46 -24.64
C LYS A 161 -6.46 -4.24 -23.41
N VAL A 162 -5.88 -3.55 -22.45
CA VAL A 162 -5.57 -4.09 -21.13
C VAL A 162 -6.81 -3.98 -20.24
N ASP A 163 -7.25 -5.09 -19.65
CA ASP A 163 -8.43 -5.08 -18.78
C ASP A 163 -8.29 -4.03 -17.67
N PRO A 164 -9.26 -3.11 -17.48
CA PRO A 164 -9.18 -2.06 -16.46
C PRO A 164 -8.98 -2.59 -15.03
N ARG A 165 -9.51 -3.76 -14.72
CA ARG A 165 -9.30 -4.43 -13.42
C ARG A 165 -7.84 -4.85 -13.24
N ARG A 166 -7.20 -5.29 -14.34
CA ARG A 166 -5.78 -5.61 -14.38
C ARG A 166 -4.94 -4.34 -14.24
N THR A 167 -5.31 -3.28 -14.95
CA THR A 167 -4.67 -1.96 -14.84
C THR A 167 -4.72 -1.43 -13.42
N ALA A 168 -5.87 -1.45 -12.78
CA ALA A 168 -6.04 -1.03 -11.38
C ALA A 168 -5.17 -1.87 -10.43
N SER A 169 -5.12 -3.19 -10.63
CA SER A 169 -4.27 -4.09 -9.84
C SER A 169 -2.78 -3.81 -10.02
N LEU A 170 -2.32 -3.46 -11.23
CA LEU A 170 -0.94 -3.10 -11.49
C LEU A 170 -0.58 -1.75 -10.86
N LEU A 171 -1.46 -0.75 -10.96
CA LEU A 171 -1.28 0.54 -10.30
C LEU A 171 -1.12 0.38 -8.79
N ASP A 172 -2.01 -0.36 -8.15
CA ASP A 172 -1.98 -0.59 -6.70
C ASP A 172 -0.74 -1.38 -6.27
N MET A 173 -0.46 -2.50 -6.96
CA MET A 173 0.66 -3.38 -6.63
C MET A 173 2.02 -2.67 -6.71
N PHE A 174 2.27 -1.97 -7.83
CA PHE A 174 3.58 -1.34 -8.05
C PHE A 174 3.76 -0.05 -7.27
N SER A 175 2.69 0.71 -7.01
CA SER A 175 2.78 1.83 -6.08
C SER A 175 3.13 1.36 -4.67
N CYS A 176 2.47 0.31 -4.15
CA CYS A 176 2.78 -0.26 -2.84
C CYS A 176 4.21 -0.80 -2.74
N VAL A 177 4.73 -1.43 -3.82
CA VAL A 177 6.11 -1.90 -3.87
C VAL A 177 7.08 -0.72 -3.71
N PHE A 178 6.93 0.30 -4.56
CA PHE A 178 7.87 1.43 -4.56
C PHE A 178 7.74 2.26 -3.29
N GLN A 179 6.52 2.54 -2.82
CA GLN A 179 6.29 3.17 -1.53
C GLN A 179 6.99 2.45 -0.37
N GLY A 180 7.03 1.11 -0.42
CA GLY A 180 7.70 0.30 0.59
C GLY A 180 9.23 0.32 0.52
N ILE A 181 9.83 0.53 -0.69
CA ILE A 181 11.28 0.49 -0.88
C ILE A 181 11.93 1.88 -0.91
N ILE A 182 11.18 2.96 -1.06
CA ILE A 182 11.73 4.31 -1.12
C ILE A 182 12.33 4.70 0.25
N PRO A 183 13.67 4.97 0.34
CA PRO A 183 14.32 5.22 1.62
C PRO A 183 13.85 6.48 2.35
N TYR A 184 13.34 7.45 1.60
CA TYR A 184 12.75 8.69 2.10
C TYR A 184 11.22 8.62 2.26
N GLY A 185 10.62 7.46 2.01
CA GLY A 185 9.20 7.21 2.24
C GLY A 185 8.86 7.07 3.72
N ALA A 186 7.66 7.50 4.10
CA ALA A 186 7.20 7.49 5.48
C ALA A 186 7.30 6.10 6.13
N GLN A 187 7.07 5.02 5.39
CA GLN A 187 7.09 3.64 5.88
C GLN A 187 8.46 3.25 6.43
N LEU A 188 9.52 3.47 5.65
CA LEU A 188 10.87 3.11 6.07
C LEU A 188 11.43 4.03 7.16
N LEU A 189 11.05 5.29 7.15
CA LEU A 189 11.44 6.23 8.19
C LEU A 189 10.79 5.88 9.53
N VAL A 190 9.49 5.57 9.54
CA VAL A 190 8.79 5.10 10.74
C VAL A 190 9.39 3.78 11.22
N ALA A 191 9.65 2.82 10.34
CA ALA A 191 10.28 1.56 10.69
C ALA A 191 11.68 1.78 11.29
N SER A 192 12.51 2.62 10.68
CA SER A 192 13.84 2.99 11.20
C SER A 192 13.75 3.65 12.59
N SER A 193 12.84 4.60 12.76
CA SER A 193 12.60 5.29 14.05
C SER A 193 12.20 4.31 15.15
N LEU A 194 11.25 3.40 14.86
CA LEU A 194 10.81 2.39 15.81
C LEU A 194 11.92 1.38 16.16
N CYS A 195 12.68 0.93 15.16
CA CYS A 195 13.84 0.07 15.41
C CYS A 195 14.84 0.75 16.32
N ASN A 196 15.19 2.00 16.06
CA ASN A 196 16.15 2.75 16.88
C ASN A 196 15.65 3.02 18.30
N ALA A 197 14.33 3.15 18.49
CA ALA A 197 13.73 3.28 19.82
C ALA A 197 13.78 1.99 20.64
N THR A 198 13.85 0.82 19.99
CA THR A 198 13.84 -0.50 20.66
C THR A 198 15.24 -1.10 20.81
N VAL A 199 16.20 -0.72 19.94
CA VAL A 199 17.58 -1.23 19.98
C VAL A 199 18.38 -0.49 21.06
N THR A 200 18.78 -1.21 22.10
CA THR A 200 19.55 -0.67 23.24
C THR A 200 21.07 -0.71 23.03
N ASN A 201 21.56 -1.31 21.95
CA ASN A 201 22.97 -1.58 21.73
C ASN A 201 23.76 -0.42 21.09
N GLY A 202 23.20 0.79 21.01
CA GLY A 202 23.88 1.96 20.45
C GLY A 202 24.11 1.93 18.93
N THR A 203 23.66 0.90 18.22
CA THR A 203 23.68 0.84 16.75
C THR A 203 22.49 1.57 16.16
N THR A 204 22.74 2.57 15.31
CA THR A 204 21.68 3.26 14.57
C THR A 204 21.35 2.49 13.30
N ILE A 205 20.08 2.12 13.15
CA ILE A 205 19.55 1.44 11.96
C ILE A 205 18.98 2.51 11.04
N SER A 206 19.61 2.71 9.87
CA SER A 206 19.08 3.62 8.86
C SER A 206 17.98 2.95 8.01
N ALA A 207 17.13 3.75 7.37
CA ALA A 207 16.14 3.26 6.42
C ALA A 207 16.75 2.39 5.31
N ALA A 208 17.96 2.72 4.86
CA ALA A 208 18.68 1.95 3.85
C ALA A 208 19.09 0.54 4.33
N ASN A 209 19.37 0.37 5.62
CA ASN A 209 19.73 -0.95 6.18
C ASN A 209 18.54 -1.91 6.21
N ILE A 210 17.31 -1.37 6.29
CA ILE A 210 16.06 -2.16 6.32
C ILE A 210 15.70 -2.68 4.93
N LEU A 211 16.14 -1.99 3.85
CA LEU A 211 15.80 -2.33 2.46
C LEU A 211 16.06 -3.80 2.11
N GLY A 212 17.20 -4.35 2.54
CA GLY A 212 17.55 -5.76 2.28
C GLY A 212 16.60 -6.78 2.93
N SER A 213 15.89 -6.38 3.98
CA SER A 213 15.00 -7.24 4.76
C SER A 213 13.54 -7.15 4.33
N LEU A 214 13.21 -6.34 3.33
CA LEU A 214 11.85 -6.15 2.82
C LEU A 214 11.41 -7.27 1.85
N TRP A 215 11.52 -8.50 2.26
CA TRP A 215 11.20 -9.67 1.44
C TRP A 215 9.81 -9.63 0.81
N TYR A 216 8.83 -9.08 1.52
CA TYR A 216 7.47 -8.92 1.00
C TYR A 216 7.43 -8.03 -0.25
N CYS A 217 8.06 -6.85 -0.21
CA CYS A 217 8.09 -5.91 -1.32
C CYS A 217 8.85 -6.50 -2.52
N TRP A 218 9.97 -7.16 -2.28
CA TRP A 218 10.75 -7.81 -3.34
C TRP A 218 9.99 -8.95 -4.00
N PHE A 219 9.32 -9.81 -3.21
CA PHE A 219 8.47 -10.85 -3.77
C PHE A 219 7.25 -10.28 -4.49
N LEU A 220 6.63 -9.22 -3.96
CA LEU A 220 5.50 -8.57 -4.61
C LEU A 220 5.91 -8.00 -5.98
N ALA A 221 7.07 -7.36 -6.07
CA ALA A 221 7.64 -6.88 -7.34
C ALA A 221 7.88 -8.04 -8.32
N ALA A 222 8.56 -9.10 -7.86
CA ALA A 222 8.88 -10.26 -8.70
C ALA A 222 7.61 -10.96 -9.20
N PHE A 223 6.65 -11.26 -8.34
CA PHE A 223 5.39 -11.88 -8.72
C PHE A 223 4.51 -10.94 -9.54
N GLY A 224 4.55 -9.62 -9.31
CA GLY A 224 3.89 -8.61 -10.11
C GLY A 224 4.40 -8.63 -11.55
N ILE A 225 5.71 -8.58 -11.75
CA ILE A 225 6.34 -8.68 -13.07
C ILE A 225 6.02 -10.05 -13.71
N LEU A 226 6.18 -11.13 -12.96
CA LEU A 226 5.91 -12.48 -13.47
C LEU A 226 4.46 -12.63 -13.93
N SER A 227 3.51 -12.01 -13.24
CA SER A 227 2.09 -12.04 -13.58
C SER A 227 1.76 -11.34 -14.91
N ILE A 228 2.62 -10.43 -15.40
CA ILE A 228 2.45 -9.79 -16.71
C ILE A 228 2.78 -10.77 -17.83
N PHE A 229 3.78 -11.63 -17.62
CA PHE A 229 4.24 -12.57 -18.64
C PHE A 229 3.50 -13.90 -18.58
N ILE A 230 3.18 -14.37 -17.36
CA ILE A 230 2.49 -15.64 -17.11
C ILE A 230 1.09 -15.33 -16.55
N PRO A 231 0.00 -15.70 -17.25
CA PRO A 231 -1.36 -15.29 -16.89
C PRO A 231 -1.96 -16.13 -15.73
N PHE A 232 -1.20 -16.38 -14.67
CA PHE A 232 -1.69 -17.11 -13.50
C PHE A 232 -2.65 -16.27 -12.64
N ALA A 233 -2.54 -14.94 -12.71
CA ALA A 233 -3.36 -13.99 -11.94
C ALA A 233 -4.60 -13.49 -12.71
N ASP A 234 -4.74 -13.86 -13.99
CA ASP A 234 -5.80 -13.36 -14.89
C ASP A 234 -7.12 -14.15 -14.77
N GLY A 235 -7.27 -14.96 -13.73
CA GLY A 235 -8.39 -15.89 -13.61
C GLY A 235 -9.77 -15.24 -13.72
N VAL A 236 -9.95 -14.05 -13.14
CA VAL A 236 -11.21 -13.29 -13.20
C VAL A 236 -11.37 -12.64 -14.58
N CYS A 237 -10.35 -11.95 -15.07
CA CYS A 237 -10.35 -11.27 -16.37
C CYS A 237 -10.53 -12.25 -17.54
N ARG A 238 -10.06 -13.49 -17.38
CA ARG A 238 -10.21 -14.54 -18.39
C ARG A 238 -11.60 -15.18 -18.40
N LYS A 239 -12.21 -15.32 -17.22
CA LYS A 239 -13.57 -15.90 -17.11
C LYS A 239 -14.68 -14.92 -17.50
N ASP A 240 -14.43 -13.66 -17.30
CA ASP A 240 -15.36 -12.57 -17.57
C ASP A 240 -14.60 -11.43 -18.26
N PRO A 241 -14.32 -11.54 -19.58
CA PRO A 241 -13.55 -10.54 -20.31
C PRO A 241 -14.26 -9.19 -20.32
N TRP A 242 -13.46 -8.10 -20.23
CA TRP A 242 -13.98 -6.74 -20.26
C TRP A 242 -14.61 -6.41 -21.62
N ASN A 243 -15.82 -5.86 -21.61
CA ASN A 243 -16.47 -5.39 -22.82
C ASN A 243 -16.00 -3.97 -23.15
N TRP A 244 -15.23 -3.82 -24.22
CA TRP A 244 -14.62 -2.57 -24.67
C TRP A 244 -15.59 -1.65 -25.43
N GLU A 245 -16.85 -2.03 -25.61
CA GLU A 245 -17.89 -1.17 -26.18
C GLU A 245 -18.38 -0.13 -25.16
N TYR A 246 -18.03 -0.30 -23.89
CA TYR A 246 -18.44 0.57 -22.80
C TYR A 246 -17.24 1.24 -22.12
N ASP A 247 -17.36 2.54 -21.86
CA ASP A 247 -16.26 3.36 -21.33
C ASP A 247 -16.05 3.24 -19.82
N CYS A 248 -17.03 2.78 -19.07
CA CYS A 248 -16.94 2.70 -17.61
C CYS A 248 -17.50 1.40 -17.02
N ALA A 249 -17.13 1.12 -15.77
CA ALA A 249 -17.55 -0.07 -15.04
C ALA A 249 -19.08 -0.15 -14.88
N GLU A 250 -19.74 0.99 -14.66
CA GLU A 250 -21.19 1.05 -14.48
C GLU A 250 -21.93 0.67 -15.76
N SER A 251 -21.50 1.20 -16.92
CA SER A 251 -22.07 0.81 -18.21
C SER A 251 -21.78 -0.64 -18.56
N ASN A 252 -20.61 -1.18 -18.21
CA ASN A 252 -20.33 -2.60 -18.35
C ASN A 252 -21.27 -3.48 -17.51
N VAL A 253 -21.51 -3.11 -16.25
CA VAL A 253 -22.45 -3.82 -15.37
C VAL A 253 -23.87 -3.75 -15.89
N ALA A 254 -24.33 -2.57 -16.32
CA ALA A 254 -25.65 -2.37 -16.89
C ALA A 254 -25.86 -3.19 -18.17
N ALA A 255 -24.87 -3.20 -19.07
CA ALA A 255 -24.91 -3.99 -20.30
C ALA A 255 -24.96 -5.50 -20.03
N LYS A 256 -24.16 -5.99 -19.09
CA LYS A 256 -24.17 -7.40 -18.69
C LYS A 256 -25.53 -7.80 -18.11
N LYS A 257 -26.14 -6.93 -17.29
CA LYS A 257 -27.47 -7.16 -16.76
C LYS A 257 -28.54 -7.23 -17.86
N ALA A 258 -28.49 -6.30 -18.82
CA ALA A 258 -29.39 -6.30 -19.96
C ALA A 258 -29.23 -7.54 -20.86
N LEU A 259 -28.01 -8.03 -21.06
CA LEU A 259 -27.75 -9.28 -21.79
C LEU A 259 -28.32 -10.49 -21.06
N LEU A 260 -28.12 -10.61 -19.76
CA LEU A 260 -28.69 -11.70 -18.95
C LEU A 260 -30.23 -11.69 -18.94
N GLU A 261 -30.84 -10.51 -18.87
CA GLU A 261 -32.30 -10.37 -18.96
C GLU A 261 -32.81 -10.80 -20.32
N LYS A 262 -32.08 -10.50 -21.41
CA LYS A 262 -32.44 -10.89 -22.76
C LYS A 262 -32.30 -12.41 -22.96
N GLU A 263 -31.20 -13.02 -22.51
CA GLU A 263 -31.03 -14.47 -22.56
C GLU A 263 -32.09 -15.21 -21.73
N ALA A 264 -32.45 -14.67 -20.56
CA ALA A 264 -33.54 -15.23 -19.74
C ALA A 264 -34.92 -15.15 -20.41
N ALA A 265 -35.20 -14.07 -21.16
CA ALA A 265 -36.41 -13.91 -21.90
C ALA A 265 -36.48 -14.85 -23.13
N GLU A 266 -35.36 -15.07 -23.82
CA GLU A 266 -35.24 -16.01 -24.93
C GLU A 266 -35.37 -17.47 -24.48
N ALA A 267 -34.90 -17.82 -23.29
CA ALA A 267 -35.03 -19.15 -22.70
C ALA A 267 -36.44 -19.52 -22.22
N GLN A 268 -37.34 -18.53 -22.13
CA GLN A 268 -38.74 -18.70 -21.75
C GLN A 268 -39.72 -18.78 -22.97
N GLN A 269 -39.19 -18.60 -24.16
CA GLN A 269 -39.92 -18.81 -25.45
C GLN A 269 -39.61 -20.21 -26.04
#